data_e49f994ce033c46aecf228e64e89a9ea
#
_entry.id   e49f994ce033c46aecf228e64e89a9ea
#
_cell.length_a   1.000
_cell.length_b   1.000
_cell.length_c   1.000
_cell.angle_alpha   90.00
_cell.angle_beta   90.00
_cell.angle_gamma   90.00
#
_symmetry.space_group_name_H-M   'P 1'
#
loop_
_entity.id
_entity.type
_entity.pdbx_description
1 polymer ?
#
loop_
_entity_poly.entity_id
_entity_poly.type
_entity_poly.pdbx_seq_one_letter_code
_entity_poly.pdbx_strand_id
1 'polypeptide(L)'
;INAIGLQNPGYDLFASRDIPFLRQYDTKIIVNVCGKTTEDYVDVVEKLASQPVDMLEINISCPNVKEGGIAFGQDPKAVETITREVKRHAKQPIIMKLSPNVTDITEMAKAAEAGGADVLSLINTLTGMKIDINRRTFAVANRTGGLSGPAVKPVAVRMVYQVAQAVKLPIIGMGGIMNADDAIEFILAGASAVAVGTANFHNPYATEEIVKGIDAYMEKYGIEDIHELIGAVR
;
A
#
# COMPACT_ATOMS: atom_id res chain seq x y z
N ILE A 1 -8.31 14.52 -3.68
CA ILE A 1 -6.89 14.90 -3.78
C ILE A 1 -6.40 15.38 -2.42
N ASN A 2 -5.24 14.89 -1.97
CA ASN A 2 -4.62 15.33 -0.71
C ASN A 2 -3.11 15.54 -0.87
N ALA A 3 -2.54 16.33 0.04
CA ALA A 3 -1.11 16.57 0.19
C ALA A 3 -0.76 16.60 1.69
N ILE A 4 -1.20 15.58 2.44
CA ILE A 4 -1.03 15.48 3.90
C ILE A 4 0.46 15.39 4.29
N GLY A 5 1.29 14.74 3.46
CA GLY A 5 2.74 14.74 3.65
C GLY A 5 3.23 13.78 4.73
N LEU A 6 2.58 12.63 4.89
CA LEU A 6 2.97 11.57 5.83
C LEU A 6 3.02 12.04 7.31
N GLN A 7 2.13 12.95 7.71
CA GLN A 7 2.05 13.41 9.09
C GLN A 7 1.84 12.22 10.04
N ASN A 8 2.73 12.09 11.02
CA ASN A 8 2.72 10.98 11.98
C ASN A 8 3.40 11.43 13.30
N PRO A 9 3.21 10.68 14.40
CA PRO A 9 3.74 11.05 15.71
C PRO A 9 5.26 10.81 15.87
N GLY A 10 5.90 10.13 14.93
CA GLY A 10 7.28 9.63 15.05
C GLY A 10 7.36 8.30 15.83
N TYR A 11 8.53 7.65 15.72
CA TYR A 11 8.76 6.32 16.28
C TYR A 11 8.50 6.23 17.78
N ASP A 12 9.06 7.16 18.58
CA ASP A 12 9.03 7.06 20.04
C ASP A 12 7.59 7.06 20.59
N LEU A 13 6.76 7.96 20.06
CA LEU A 13 5.36 8.04 20.49
C LEU A 13 4.54 6.87 19.92
N PHE A 14 4.80 6.46 18.70
CA PHE A 14 4.16 5.27 18.12
C PHE A 14 4.48 4.01 18.93
N ALA A 15 5.75 3.78 19.29
CA ALA A 15 6.18 2.62 20.05
C ALA A 15 5.66 2.61 21.50
N SER A 16 5.61 3.78 22.14
CA SER A 16 5.20 3.88 23.55
C SER A 16 3.71 4.00 23.77
N ARG A 17 2.94 4.50 22.80
CA ARG A 17 1.51 4.74 22.91
C ARG A 17 0.66 3.85 21.99
N ASP A 18 0.98 3.86 20.69
CA ASP A 18 0.08 3.28 19.67
C ASP A 18 0.23 1.76 19.58
N ILE A 19 1.43 1.22 19.64
CA ILE A 19 1.63 -0.25 19.65
C ILE A 19 0.97 -0.88 20.88
N PRO A 20 1.18 -0.42 22.13
CA PRO A 20 0.49 -0.96 23.30
C PRO A 20 -1.04 -0.89 23.22
N PHE A 21 -1.57 0.18 22.62
CA PHE A 21 -3.01 0.32 22.39
C PHE A 21 -3.52 -0.72 21.38
N LEU A 22 -2.88 -0.84 20.22
CA LEU A 22 -3.27 -1.79 19.17
C LEU A 22 -3.17 -3.26 19.62
N ARG A 23 -2.18 -3.58 20.46
CA ARG A 23 -1.98 -4.94 20.98
C ARG A 23 -3.06 -5.42 21.96
N GLN A 24 -3.99 -4.55 22.35
CA GLN A 24 -5.16 -4.94 23.15
C GLN A 24 -6.22 -5.68 22.30
N TYR A 25 -6.11 -5.62 20.99
CA TYR A 25 -7.04 -6.23 20.05
C TYR A 25 -6.42 -7.46 19.39
N ASP A 26 -7.25 -8.47 19.10
CA ASP A 26 -6.85 -9.65 18.35
C ASP A 26 -6.80 -9.32 16.84
N THR A 27 -5.75 -8.62 16.45
CA THR A 27 -5.51 -8.24 15.06
C THR A 27 -4.01 -8.18 14.76
N LYS A 28 -3.66 -8.22 13.47
CA LYS A 28 -2.29 -8.05 13.00
C LYS A 28 -1.95 -6.58 12.85
N ILE A 29 -0.71 -6.22 13.18
CA ILE A 29 -0.20 -4.86 13.07
C ILE A 29 0.82 -4.80 11.94
N ILE A 30 0.47 -4.08 10.88
CA ILE A 30 1.36 -3.75 9.77
C ILE A 30 1.78 -2.29 9.90
N VAL A 31 3.07 -2.04 10.06
CA VAL A 31 3.60 -0.67 10.23
C VAL A 31 4.04 -0.12 8.89
N ASN A 32 3.44 1.00 8.46
CA ASN A 32 3.88 1.70 7.25
C ASN A 32 5.10 2.56 7.59
N VAL A 33 6.25 2.17 7.05
CA VAL A 33 7.55 2.82 7.23
C VAL A 33 7.82 3.77 6.08
N CYS A 34 8.22 4.99 6.38
CA CYS A 34 8.64 5.97 5.40
C CYS A 34 9.94 6.65 5.84
N GLY A 35 10.74 7.05 4.86
CA GLY A 35 12.01 7.74 5.04
C GLY A 35 12.31 8.67 3.88
N LYS A 36 13.38 9.43 3.97
CA LYS A 36 13.88 10.31 2.90
C LYS A 36 15.13 9.75 2.25
N THR A 37 15.89 8.94 2.97
CA THR A 37 17.09 8.27 2.50
C THR A 37 17.00 6.78 2.83
N THR A 38 17.84 5.95 2.24
CA THR A 38 17.91 4.52 2.57
C THR A 38 18.24 4.31 4.05
N GLU A 39 19.10 5.16 4.62
CA GLU A 39 19.49 5.14 6.04
C GLU A 39 18.30 5.42 6.96
N ASP A 40 17.40 6.36 6.59
CA ASP A 40 16.17 6.63 7.35
C ASP A 40 15.28 5.39 7.44
N TYR A 41 15.11 4.65 6.32
CA TYR A 41 14.34 3.40 6.32
C TYR A 41 15.00 2.35 7.20
N VAL A 42 16.31 2.16 7.09
CA VAL A 42 17.05 1.17 7.89
C VAL A 42 16.95 1.51 9.38
N ASP A 43 17.16 2.77 9.77
CA ASP A 43 17.06 3.21 11.18
C ASP A 43 15.68 2.88 11.79
N VAL A 44 14.59 3.18 11.06
CA VAL A 44 13.24 2.88 11.55
C VAL A 44 12.99 1.38 11.61
N VAL A 45 13.44 0.62 10.61
CA VAL A 45 13.29 -0.85 10.56
C VAL A 45 14.04 -1.52 11.71
N GLU A 46 15.28 -1.10 12.00
CA GLU A 46 16.06 -1.61 13.14
C GLU A 46 15.37 -1.32 14.48
N LYS A 47 14.84 -0.11 14.66
CA LYS A 47 14.09 0.27 15.86
C LYS A 47 12.82 -0.57 16.02
N LEU A 48 12.14 -0.90 14.92
CA LEU A 48 10.94 -1.75 14.92
C LEU A 48 11.25 -3.25 15.11
N ALA A 49 12.48 -3.68 14.90
CA ALA A 49 12.88 -5.10 14.97
C ALA A 49 12.58 -5.77 16.33
N SER A 50 12.53 -5.00 17.43
CA SER A 50 12.19 -5.48 18.77
C SER A 50 10.73 -5.24 19.17
N GLN A 51 9.95 -4.56 18.33
CA GLN A 51 8.56 -4.24 18.63
C GLN A 51 7.62 -5.39 18.25
N PRO A 52 6.52 -5.59 19.00
CA PRO A 52 5.55 -6.63 18.74
C PRO A 52 4.61 -6.26 17.59
N VAL A 53 5.16 -6.06 16.40
CA VAL A 53 4.44 -5.81 15.15
C VAL A 53 4.67 -6.97 14.18
N ASP A 54 3.67 -7.26 13.33
CA ASP A 54 3.64 -8.47 12.54
C ASP A 54 4.38 -8.32 11.20
N MET A 55 4.28 -7.16 10.54
CA MET A 55 4.92 -6.89 9.25
C MET A 55 5.30 -5.41 9.12
N LEU A 56 6.23 -5.10 8.22
CA LEU A 56 6.65 -3.74 7.90
C LEU A 56 6.30 -3.43 6.44
N GLU A 57 5.48 -2.41 6.20
CA GLU A 57 5.18 -1.92 4.84
C GLU A 57 6.10 -0.74 4.51
N ILE A 58 7.00 -0.95 3.57
CA ILE A 58 8.02 0.02 3.17
C ILE A 58 7.45 0.90 2.05
N ASN A 59 7.15 2.15 2.38
CA ASN A 59 6.52 3.10 1.48
C ASN A 59 7.57 3.86 0.66
N ILE A 60 7.95 3.32 -0.48
CA ILE A 60 8.94 3.92 -1.40
C ILE A 60 8.34 4.93 -2.37
N SER A 61 7.05 5.24 -2.23
CA SER A 61 6.32 6.12 -3.16
C SER A 61 6.36 7.60 -2.79
N CYS A 62 7.16 8.01 -1.80
CA CYS A 62 7.20 9.40 -1.35
C CYS A 62 7.87 10.29 -2.41
N PRO A 63 7.15 11.28 -2.98
CA PRO A 63 7.69 12.11 -4.08
C PRO A 63 8.77 13.11 -3.63
N ASN A 64 9.04 13.22 -2.34
CA ASN A 64 9.95 14.22 -1.76
C ASN A 64 11.36 13.71 -1.54
N VAL A 65 11.66 12.47 -1.93
CA VAL A 65 12.99 11.86 -1.75
C VAL A 65 13.68 11.82 -3.08
N LYS A 66 14.64 12.71 -3.25
CA LYS A 66 15.45 12.81 -4.45
C LYS A 66 16.90 12.50 -4.11
N GLU A 67 17.29 11.26 -4.21
CA GLU A 67 18.69 10.98 -4.51
C GLU A 67 18.85 10.99 -6.04
N GLY A 68 19.63 11.91 -6.58
CA GLY A 68 19.82 12.08 -8.01
C GLY A 68 18.58 12.54 -8.82
N GLY A 69 17.52 13.07 -8.16
CA GLY A 69 16.36 13.64 -8.86
C GLY A 69 15.20 12.67 -9.16
N ILE A 70 15.33 11.38 -8.86
CA ILE A 70 14.33 10.33 -9.11
C ILE A 70 13.79 9.84 -7.77
N ALA A 71 12.45 9.70 -7.64
CA ALA A 71 11.84 9.08 -6.47
C ALA A 71 12.17 7.57 -6.47
N PHE A 72 12.55 7.00 -5.32
CA PHE A 72 12.94 5.58 -5.20
C PHE A 72 11.99 4.61 -5.92
N GLY A 73 10.69 4.83 -5.84
CA GLY A 73 9.69 3.96 -6.47
C GLY A 73 9.52 4.11 -7.99
N GLN A 74 10.37 4.88 -8.68
CA GLN A 74 10.28 5.13 -10.13
C GLN A 74 11.45 4.53 -10.94
N ASP A 75 12.48 4.02 -10.25
CA ASP A 75 13.63 3.36 -10.87
C ASP A 75 13.76 1.92 -10.32
N PRO A 76 13.73 0.88 -11.17
CA PRO A 76 13.84 -0.51 -10.74
C PRO A 76 15.11 -0.80 -9.93
N LYS A 77 16.26 -0.19 -10.30
CA LYS A 77 17.51 -0.40 -9.57
C LYS A 77 17.45 0.17 -8.16
N ALA A 78 16.85 1.33 -8.01
CA ALA A 78 16.63 1.95 -6.70
C ALA A 78 15.67 1.10 -5.85
N VAL A 79 14.57 0.59 -6.43
CA VAL A 79 13.63 -0.33 -5.77
C VAL A 79 14.35 -1.59 -5.28
N GLU A 80 15.13 -2.25 -6.13
CA GLU A 80 15.88 -3.45 -5.75
C GLU A 80 16.87 -3.17 -4.63
N THR A 81 17.62 -2.07 -4.73
CA THR A 81 18.65 -1.69 -3.75
C THR A 81 18.04 -1.42 -2.38
N ILE A 82 17.00 -0.57 -2.30
CA ILE A 82 16.36 -0.25 -1.02
C ILE A 82 15.67 -1.47 -0.41
N THR A 83 15.04 -2.31 -1.24
CA THR A 83 14.42 -3.56 -0.77
C THR A 83 15.46 -4.46 -0.13
N ARG A 84 16.60 -4.65 -0.78
CA ARG A 84 17.70 -5.49 -0.28
C ARG A 84 18.28 -4.96 1.02
N GLU A 85 18.51 -3.64 1.11
CA GLU A 85 19.05 -3.04 2.33
C GLU A 85 18.06 -3.16 3.50
N VAL A 86 16.80 -2.81 3.28
CA VAL A 86 15.77 -2.96 4.33
C VAL A 86 15.62 -4.42 4.76
N LYS A 87 15.61 -5.37 3.80
CA LYS A 87 15.48 -6.81 4.10
C LYS A 87 16.60 -7.34 4.98
N ARG A 88 17.83 -6.85 4.82
CA ARG A 88 18.99 -7.25 5.66
C ARG A 88 18.82 -6.88 7.13
N HIS A 89 18.12 -5.78 7.41
CA HIS A 89 17.97 -5.22 8.75
C HIS A 89 16.62 -5.60 9.40
N ALA A 90 15.62 -5.95 8.59
CA ALA A 90 14.30 -6.33 9.08
C ALA A 90 14.31 -7.71 9.74
N LYS A 91 13.63 -7.84 10.87
CA LYS A 91 13.29 -9.14 11.49
C LYS A 91 11.90 -9.62 11.11
N GLN A 92 11.00 -8.69 10.86
CA GLN A 92 9.65 -8.97 10.38
C GLN A 92 9.65 -9.14 8.85
N PRO A 93 8.65 -9.84 8.28
CA PRO A 93 8.40 -9.82 6.86
C PRO A 93 8.20 -8.39 6.35
N ILE A 94 8.70 -8.08 5.14
CA ILE A 94 8.59 -6.77 4.52
C ILE A 94 7.61 -6.79 3.34
N ILE A 95 6.79 -5.75 3.30
CA ILE A 95 5.87 -5.46 2.20
C ILE A 95 6.43 -4.25 1.45
N MET A 96 6.68 -4.37 0.14
CA MET A 96 7.09 -3.22 -0.66
C MET A 96 5.87 -2.54 -1.26
N LYS A 97 5.63 -1.26 -0.88
CA LYS A 97 4.49 -0.48 -1.39
C LYS A 97 4.86 0.29 -2.63
N LEU A 98 4.28 -0.13 -3.77
CA LEU A 98 4.63 0.36 -5.09
C LEU A 98 3.83 1.60 -5.50
N SER A 99 4.49 2.49 -6.25
CA SER A 99 3.90 3.68 -6.84
C SER A 99 3.19 3.35 -8.16
N PRO A 100 2.00 3.90 -8.41
CA PRO A 100 1.35 3.80 -9.71
C PRO A 100 1.89 4.80 -10.75
N ASN A 101 2.76 5.74 -10.33
CA ASN A 101 3.26 6.83 -11.18
C ASN A 101 4.50 6.39 -11.96
N VAL A 102 4.38 5.28 -12.65
CA VAL A 102 5.42 4.63 -13.47
C VAL A 102 4.82 4.16 -14.79
N THR A 103 5.66 3.95 -15.79
CA THR A 103 5.22 3.46 -17.10
C THR A 103 4.82 1.99 -17.03
N ASP A 104 5.63 1.16 -16.38
CA ASP A 104 5.37 -0.26 -16.17
C ASP A 104 5.61 -0.64 -14.70
N ILE A 105 4.54 -0.96 -13.99
CA ILE A 105 4.61 -1.34 -12.58
C ILE A 105 5.22 -2.74 -12.38
N THR A 106 5.20 -3.59 -13.42
CA THR A 106 5.76 -4.95 -13.34
C THR A 106 7.28 -4.94 -13.20
N GLU A 107 7.96 -3.94 -13.76
CA GLU A 107 9.40 -3.75 -13.58
C GLU A 107 9.73 -3.44 -12.12
N MET A 108 8.92 -2.59 -11.46
CA MET A 108 9.07 -2.27 -10.03
C MET A 108 8.80 -3.52 -9.16
N ALA A 109 7.77 -4.28 -9.51
CA ALA A 109 7.42 -5.52 -8.80
C ALA A 109 8.54 -6.56 -8.87
N LYS A 110 9.10 -6.81 -10.07
CA LYS A 110 10.24 -7.72 -10.26
C LYS A 110 11.49 -7.26 -9.52
N ALA A 111 11.75 -5.96 -9.50
CA ALA A 111 12.87 -5.38 -8.76
C ALA A 111 12.72 -5.56 -7.24
N ALA A 112 11.52 -5.36 -6.70
CA ALA A 112 11.24 -5.63 -5.30
C ALA A 112 11.38 -7.13 -4.94
N GLU A 113 10.88 -8.03 -5.80
CA GLU A 113 11.06 -9.48 -5.65
C GLU A 113 12.55 -9.86 -5.66
N ALA A 114 13.33 -9.34 -6.60
CA ALA A 114 14.78 -9.55 -6.70
C ALA A 114 15.54 -8.99 -5.49
N GLY A 115 15.04 -7.91 -4.88
CA GLY A 115 15.56 -7.34 -3.64
C GLY A 115 15.23 -8.15 -2.39
N GLY A 116 14.31 -9.13 -2.47
CA GLY A 116 13.94 -10.02 -1.37
C GLY A 116 12.70 -9.58 -0.60
N ALA A 117 11.78 -8.83 -1.20
CA ALA A 117 10.47 -8.56 -0.62
C ALA A 117 9.71 -9.86 -0.32
N ASP A 118 8.94 -9.89 0.76
CA ASP A 118 8.07 -11.02 1.10
C ASP A 118 6.66 -10.84 0.52
N VAL A 119 6.20 -9.60 0.39
CA VAL A 119 4.87 -9.22 -0.09
C VAL A 119 4.98 -7.92 -0.88
N LEU A 120 4.08 -7.72 -1.82
CA LEU A 120 3.89 -6.43 -2.48
C LEU A 120 2.57 -5.79 -2.06
N SER A 121 2.52 -4.46 -1.97
CA SER A 121 1.26 -3.72 -1.87
C SER A 121 1.18 -2.66 -2.96
N LEU A 122 0.04 -2.54 -3.59
CA LEU A 122 -0.22 -1.56 -4.65
C LEU A 122 -1.73 -1.27 -4.78
N ILE A 123 -2.08 -0.03 -5.07
CA ILE A 123 -1.25 1.08 -5.50
C ILE A 123 -1.20 2.19 -4.44
N ASN A 124 -0.14 2.98 -4.43
CA ASN A 124 -0.17 4.29 -3.79
C ASN A 124 -1.04 5.27 -4.62
N THR A 125 -1.14 6.53 -4.24
CA THR A 125 -1.96 7.52 -4.93
C THR A 125 -1.41 7.89 -6.30
N LEU A 126 -2.31 8.15 -7.27
CA LEU A 126 -1.94 8.77 -8.55
C LEU A 126 -1.67 10.25 -8.33
N THR A 127 -0.68 10.80 -9.03
CA THR A 127 -0.43 12.24 -9.01
C THR A 127 -1.54 12.98 -9.77
N GLY A 128 -2.16 13.94 -9.09
CA GLY A 128 -3.24 14.75 -9.64
C GLY A 128 -3.13 16.21 -9.23
N MET A 129 -4.01 17.03 -9.79
CA MET A 129 -4.12 18.47 -9.49
C MET A 129 -5.60 18.87 -9.45
N LYS A 130 -5.92 19.84 -8.60
CA LYS A 130 -7.21 20.51 -8.60
C LYS A 130 -7.00 22.03 -8.50
N ILE A 131 -7.73 22.77 -9.34
CA ILE A 131 -7.74 24.24 -9.35
C ILE A 131 -9.07 24.74 -8.79
N ASP A 132 -9.01 25.68 -7.85
CA ASP A 132 -10.15 26.48 -7.43
C ASP A 132 -10.38 27.58 -8.48
N ILE A 133 -11.41 27.41 -9.30
CA ILE A 133 -11.72 28.33 -10.41
C ILE A 133 -12.17 29.70 -9.94
N ASN A 134 -12.76 29.79 -8.73
CA ASN A 134 -13.24 31.05 -8.19
C ASN A 134 -12.09 31.90 -7.65
N ARG A 135 -11.16 31.27 -6.95
CA ARG A 135 -9.97 31.92 -6.39
C ARG A 135 -8.80 31.99 -7.37
N ARG A 136 -8.86 31.24 -8.48
CA ARG A 136 -7.80 31.08 -9.49
C ARG A 136 -6.47 30.64 -8.85
N THR A 137 -6.54 29.68 -7.94
CA THR A 137 -5.40 29.14 -7.20
C THR A 137 -5.46 27.61 -7.13
N PHE A 138 -4.40 27.00 -6.63
CA PHE A 138 -4.37 25.55 -6.41
C PHE A 138 -5.20 25.16 -5.18
N ALA A 139 -5.93 24.05 -5.25
CA ALA A 139 -6.74 23.55 -4.14
C ALA A 139 -5.89 22.97 -2.99
N VAL A 140 -4.66 22.55 -3.28
CA VAL A 140 -3.67 22.10 -2.27
C VAL A 140 -2.40 22.94 -2.41
N ALA A 141 -1.76 23.27 -1.27
CA ALA A 141 -0.60 24.16 -1.22
C ALA A 141 0.58 23.67 -2.08
N ASN A 142 0.77 22.35 -2.19
CA ASN A 142 1.83 21.74 -3.00
C ASN A 142 1.54 21.74 -4.51
N ARG A 143 0.46 22.38 -4.96
CA ARG A 143 -0.02 22.43 -6.37
C ARG A 143 -0.52 21.10 -6.89
N THR A 144 0.26 20.02 -6.74
CA THR A 144 -0.12 18.64 -7.01
C THR A 144 -0.35 17.89 -5.70
N GLY A 145 -1.13 16.81 -5.75
CA GLY A 145 -1.40 15.94 -4.62
C GLY A 145 -1.71 14.51 -5.08
N GLY A 146 -1.86 13.62 -4.13
CA GLY A 146 -2.25 12.25 -4.38
C GLY A 146 -3.75 12.14 -4.61
N LEU A 147 -4.16 11.57 -5.74
CA LEU A 147 -5.53 11.18 -6.03
C LEU A 147 -5.80 9.78 -5.48
N SER A 148 -6.85 9.64 -4.66
CA SER A 148 -7.35 8.38 -4.13
C SER A 148 -8.89 8.32 -4.23
N GLY A 149 -9.48 7.23 -3.75
CA GLY A 149 -10.94 7.01 -3.80
C GLY A 149 -11.40 6.27 -5.07
N PRO A 150 -12.71 6.15 -5.32
CA PRO A 150 -13.27 5.27 -6.35
C PRO A 150 -12.73 5.49 -7.76
N ALA A 151 -12.35 6.73 -8.08
CA ALA A 151 -11.84 7.09 -9.41
C ALA A 151 -10.54 6.36 -9.80
N VAL A 152 -9.74 5.90 -8.83
CA VAL A 152 -8.48 5.19 -9.13
C VAL A 152 -8.65 3.67 -9.22
N LYS A 153 -9.80 3.11 -8.82
CA LYS A 153 -10.03 1.65 -8.78
C LYS A 153 -9.71 0.94 -10.09
N PRO A 154 -10.17 1.37 -11.27
CA PRO A 154 -9.87 0.66 -12.51
C PRO A 154 -8.37 0.61 -12.84
N VAL A 155 -7.62 1.63 -12.46
CA VAL A 155 -6.16 1.67 -12.62
C VAL A 155 -5.51 0.70 -11.65
N ALA A 156 -5.95 0.69 -10.39
CA ALA A 156 -5.41 -0.17 -9.34
C ALA A 156 -5.65 -1.65 -9.66
N VAL A 157 -6.87 -2.05 -10.04
CA VAL A 157 -7.23 -3.42 -10.44
C VAL A 157 -6.36 -3.89 -11.61
N ARG A 158 -6.22 -3.07 -12.68
CA ARG A 158 -5.35 -3.39 -13.81
C ARG A 158 -3.91 -3.62 -13.36
N MET A 159 -3.37 -2.75 -12.49
CA MET A 159 -1.99 -2.88 -12.02
C MET A 159 -1.79 -4.12 -11.15
N VAL A 160 -2.74 -4.45 -10.26
CA VAL A 160 -2.72 -5.70 -9.48
C VAL A 160 -2.70 -6.91 -10.41
N TYR A 161 -3.58 -6.95 -11.41
CA TYR A 161 -3.60 -8.02 -12.39
C TYR A 161 -2.26 -8.19 -13.12
N GLN A 162 -1.67 -7.09 -13.61
CA GLN A 162 -0.38 -7.12 -14.30
C GLN A 162 0.74 -7.64 -13.39
N VAL A 163 0.80 -7.19 -12.13
CA VAL A 163 1.82 -7.63 -11.17
C VAL A 163 1.62 -9.10 -10.80
N ALA A 164 0.38 -9.56 -10.60
CA ALA A 164 0.08 -10.96 -10.30
C ALA A 164 0.53 -11.92 -11.42
N GLN A 165 0.56 -11.45 -12.68
CA GLN A 165 1.10 -12.23 -13.81
C GLN A 165 2.63 -12.17 -13.90
N ALA A 166 3.29 -11.21 -13.24
CA ALA A 166 4.70 -10.91 -13.41
C ALA A 166 5.60 -11.48 -12.30
N VAL A 167 5.07 -11.67 -11.09
CA VAL A 167 5.81 -12.13 -9.90
C VAL A 167 5.03 -13.21 -9.16
N LYS A 168 5.71 -13.90 -8.21
CA LYS A 168 5.07 -14.96 -7.39
C LYS A 168 4.74 -14.51 -5.96
N LEU A 169 5.07 -13.29 -5.61
CA LEU A 169 4.82 -12.76 -4.28
C LEU A 169 3.32 -12.53 -4.03
N PRO A 170 2.83 -12.74 -2.80
CA PRO A 170 1.51 -12.31 -2.41
C PRO A 170 1.33 -10.80 -2.61
N ILE A 171 0.12 -10.38 -2.95
CA ILE A 171 -0.20 -8.99 -3.27
C ILE A 171 -1.31 -8.48 -2.34
N ILE A 172 -1.09 -7.33 -1.71
CA ILE A 172 -2.14 -6.56 -1.05
C ILE A 172 -2.64 -5.50 -2.03
N GLY A 173 -3.85 -5.70 -2.55
CA GLY A 173 -4.48 -4.76 -3.48
C GLY A 173 -5.12 -3.59 -2.74
N MET A 174 -4.90 -2.36 -3.21
CA MET A 174 -5.52 -1.15 -2.66
C MET A 174 -5.73 -0.06 -3.70
N GLY A 175 -6.74 0.77 -3.46
CA GLY A 175 -7.04 1.93 -4.29
C GLY A 175 -8.49 1.95 -4.79
N GLY A 176 -9.35 2.70 -4.09
CA GLY A 176 -10.73 2.92 -4.49
C GLY A 176 -11.72 1.85 -4.07
N ILE A 177 -11.36 0.95 -3.16
CA ILE A 177 -12.26 -0.04 -2.56
C ILE A 177 -13.25 0.66 -1.65
N MET A 178 -14.55 0.57 -1.95
CA MET A 178 -15.64 1.19 -1.19
C MET A 178 -16.62 0.18 -0.62
N ASN A 179 -16.69 -1.03 -1.17
CA ASN A 179 -17.63 -2.09 -0.83
C ASN A 179 -17.02 -3.47 -1.11
N ALA A 180 -17.76 -4.55 -0.83
CA ALA A 180 -17.30 -5.92 -1.01
C ALA A 180 -17.07 -6.29 -2.49
N ASP A 181 -17.90 -5.80 -3.41
CA ASP A 181 -17.73 -6.07 -4.84
C ASP A 181 -16.40 -5.51 -5.35
N ASP A 182 -16.03 -4.31 -4.90
CA ASP A 182 -14.72 -3.74 -5.20
C ASP A 182 -13.58 -4.61 -4.65
N ALA A 183 -13.68 -5.11 -3.42
CA ALA A 183 -12.67 -5.98 -2.81
C ALA A 183 -12.51 -7.29 -3.57
N ILE A 184 -13.63 -7.91 -3.96
CA ILE A 184 -13.66 -9.17 -4.74
C ILE A 184 -13.04 -8.95 -6.11
N GLU A 185 -13.28 -7.81 -6.75
CA GLU A 185 -12.65 -7.45 -8.03
C GLU A 185 -11.10 -7.46 -7.92
N PHE A 186 -10.54 -6.94 -6.84
CA PHE A 186 -9.10 -7.01 -6.57
C PHE A 186 -8.61 -8.45 -6.34
N ILE A 187 -9.36 -9.26 -5.59
CA ILE A 187 -9.00 -10.65 -5.32
C ILE A 187 -9.02 -11.44 -6.63
N LEU A 188 -10.07 -11.30 -7.44
CA LEU A 188 -10.14 -11.91 -8.77
C LEU A 188 -9.00 -11.48 -9.69
N ALA A 189 -8.51 -10.25 -9.56
CA ALA A 189 -7.36 -9.76 -10.31
C ALA A 189 -6.01 -10.34 -9.83
N GLY A 190 -5.98 -11.02 -8.68
CA GLY A 190 -4.79 -11.69 -8.14
C GLY A 190 -4.28 -11.16 -6.80
N ALA A 191 -5.02 -10.27 -6.14
CA ALA A 191 -4.69 -9.87 -4.77
C ALA A 191 -4.97 -10.99 -3.77
N SER A 192 -4.02 -11.28 -2.89
CA SER A 192 -4.18 -12.23 -1.78
C SER A 192 -4.84 -11.58 -0.56
N ALA A 193 -4.81 -10.26 -0.48
CA ALA A 193 -5.48 -9.45 0.53
C ALA A 193 -5.81 -8.08 -0.05
N VAL A 194 -6.68 -7.32 0.62
CA VAL A 194 -7.05 -5.96 0.23
C VAL A 194 -6.83 -4.98 1.37
N ALA A 195 -6.54 -3.72 1.06
CA ALA A 195 -6.46 -2.65 2.05
C ALA A 195 -7.45 -1.53 1.72
N VAL A 196 -8.25 -1.15 2.71
CA VAL A 196 -9.31 -0.14 2.60
C VAL A 196 -8.83 1.15 3.26
N GLY A 197 -8.70 2.21 2.48
CA GLY A 197 -8.22 3.51 2.94
C GLY A 197 -9.33 4.56 2.99
N THR A 198 -9.51 5.28 1.89
CA THR A 198 -10.40 6.45 1.78
C THR A 198 -11.84 6.18 2.19
N ALA A 199 -12.36 4.96 2.00
CA ALA A 199 -13.72 4.60 2.38
C ALA A 199 -13.99 4.82 3.87
N ASN A 200 -12.99 4.57 4.75
CA ASN A 200 -13.13 4.77 6.20
C ASN A 200 -13.38 6.23 6.60
N PHE A 201 -13.03 7.21 5.78
CA PHE A 201 -13.35 8.62 6.04
C PHE A 201 -14.81 8.96 5.75
N HIS A 202 -15.48 8.18 4.89
CA HIS A 202 -16.90 8.33 4.59
C HIS A 202 -17.77 7.46 5.49
N ASN A 203 -17.31 6.22 5.74
CA ASN A 203 -17.99 5.25 6.57
C ASN A 203 -16.96 4.53 7.47
N PRO A 204 -16.91 4.83 8.78
CA PRO A 204 -15.96 4.18 9.70
C PRO A 204 -16.18 2.67 9.82
N TYR A 205 -17.33 2.14 9.40
CA TYR A 205 -17.64 0.70 9.39
C TYR A 205 -17.36 0.04 8.04
N ALA A 206 -16.83 0.76 7.05
CA ALA A 206 -16.61 0.27 5.69
C ALA A 206 -15.86 -1.07 5.66
N THR A 207 -14.80 -1.21 6.47
CA THR A 207 -14.00 -2.44 6.50
C THR A 207 -14.81 -3.65 7.02
N GLU A 208 -15.60 -3.46 8.08
CA GLU A 208 -16.47 -4.51 8.64
C GLU A 208 -17.56 -4.91 7.63
N GLU A 209 -18.18 -3.93 6.97
CA GLU A 209 -19.20 -4.17 5.94
C GLU A 209 -18.61 -4.90 4.73
N ILE A 210 -17.39 -4.58 4.34
CA ILE A 210 -16.67 -5.27 3.25
C ILE A 210 -16.43 -6.73 3.61
N VAL A 211 -15.96 -7.03 4.83
CA VAL A 211 -15.77 -8.43 5.28
C VAL A 211 -17.08 -9.21 5.23
N LYS A 212 -18.17 -8.66 5.80
CA LYS A 212 -19.50 -9.29 5.75
C LYS A 212 -20.01 -9.50 4.32
N GLY A 213 -19.71 -8.55 3.44
CA GLY A 213 -20.11 -8.64 2.03
C GLY A 213 -19.31 -9.69 1.27
N ILE A 214 -18.03 -9.90 1.59
CA ILE A 214 -17.23 -11.00 1.04
C ILE A 214 -17.80 -12.34 1.49
N ASP A 215 -18.13 -12.51 2.78
CA ASP A 215 -18.75 -13.73 3.30
C ASP A 215 -20.07 -14.02 2.59
N ALA A 216 -20.93 -13.01 2.42
CA ALA A 216 -22.20 -13.16 1.69
C ALA A 216 -22.00 -13.54 0.21
N TYR A 217 -20.98 -13.01 -0.44
CA TYR A 217 -20.61 -13.39 -1.81
C TYR A 217 -20.19 -14.86 -1.87
N MET A 218 -19.31 -15.29 -0.96
CA MET A 218 -18.84 -16.67 -0.90
C MET A 218 -20.01 -17.65 -0.66
N GLU A 219 -20.91 -17.34 0.27
CA GLU A 219 -22.13 -18.13 0.53
C GLU A 219 -23.00 -18.22 -0.72
N LYS A 220 -23.27 -17.09 -1.38
CA LYS A 220 -24.11 -17.02 -2.60
C LYS A 220 -23.60 -17.91 -3.72
N TYR A 221 -22.27 -18.02 -3.88
CA TYR A 221 -21.64 -18.77 -4.97
C TYR A 221 -21.10 -20.14 -4.54
N GLY A 222 -21.31 -20.55 -3.29
CA GLY A 222 -20.88 -21.85 -2.76
C GLY A 222 -19.37 -21.99 -2.71
N ILE A 223 -18.64 -20.89 -2.39
CA ILE A 223 -17.20 -20.85 -2.28
C ILE A 223 -16.82 -21.12 -0.81
N GLU A 224 -16.04 -22.16 -0.57
CA GLU A 224 -15.65 -22.57 0.78
C GLU A 224 -14.36 -21.88 1.25
N ASP A 225 -13.46 -21.55 0.31
CA ASP A 225 -12.18 -20.92 0.60
C ASP A 225 -11.98 -19.70 -0.32
N ILE A 226 -11.73 -18.52 0.27
CA ILE A 226 -11.43 -17.28 -0.45
C ILE A 226 -10.26 -17.42 -1.42
N HIS A 227 -9.32 -18.35 -1.16
CA HIS A 227 -8.20 -18.62 -2.06
C HIS A 227 -8.62 -19.09 -3.44
N GLU A 228 -9.82 -19.67 -3.59
CA GLU A 228 -10.39 -20.09 -4.89
C GLU A 228 -10.63 -18.88 -5.82
N LEU A 229 -10.79 -17.69 -5.25
CA LEU A 229 -11.03 -16.47 -6.01
C LEU A 229 -9.74 -15.77 -6.46
N ILE A 230 -8.58 -16.07 -5.84
CA ILE A 230 -7.33 -15.35 -6.12
C ILE A 230 -6.90 -15.60 -7.57
N GLY A 231 -6.94 -14.54 -8.39
CA GLY A 231 -6.56 -14.62 -9.79
C GLY A 231 -7.53 -15.43 -10.67
N ALA A 232 -8.75 -15.66 -10.22
CA ALA A 232 -9.73 -16.51 -10.93
C ALA A 232 -10.46 -15.79 -12.08
N VAL A 233 -10.09 -14.56 -12.43
CA VAL A 233 -10.64 -13.86 -13.60
C VAL A 233 -10.25 -14.61 -14.88
N ARG A 234 -11.24 -14.82 -15.80
CA ARG A 234 -11.08 -15.55 -17.07
C ARG A 234 -11.17 -14.60 -18.24
#